data_081566d89b6b9843cc9e59c4c1ad8e7b
#
_entry.id   081566d89b6b9843cc9e59c4c1ad8e7b
#
_cell.length_a   1.000
_cell.length_b   1.000
_cell.length_c   1.000
_cell.angle_alpha   90.00
_cell.angle_beta   90.00
_cell.angle_gamma   90.00
#
_symmetry.space_group_name_H-M   'P 1'
#
loop_
_entity.id
_entity.type
_entity.pdbx_description
1 polymer ?
#
loop_
_entity_poly.entity_id
_entity_poly.type
_entity_poly.pdbx_seq_one_letter_code
_entity_poly.pdbx_strand_id
1 'polypeptide(L)'
;MDEVLVMKYIVASTNLYGIVPIEKVVEIYNDQNEEKISLNEVESFLQSTQVKEKLEEGFVYIQSNEFVAEATSEIDEKENLKRITAGKPYYVPGKEELLRYIDEEYFQETPEQLLVKNMLKEDFGNQLDVDEEVSELVYNLQVSGGDFMMELSLFVSGLELPIKESERYIPAIVEVADTTRLWEICGHTMKELQQL
;
A
#
# COMPACT_ATOMS: atom_id res chain seq x y z
N MET A 1 12.88 13.25 -20.69
CA MET A 1 12.33 12.49 -19.52
C MET A 1 12.88 13.07 -18.23
N ASP A 2 12.03 13.46 -17.31
CA ASP A 2 12.41 13.87 -15.95
C ASP A 2 12.65 12.61 -15.10
N GLU A 3 13.93 12.22 -14.95
CA GLU A 3 14.33 11.00 -14.23
C GLU A 3 13.92 11.01 -12.76
N VAL A 4 13.95 12.20 -12.11
CA VAL A 4 13.55 12.35 -10.70
C VAL A 4 12.06 12.10 -10.55
N LEU A 5 11.25 12.64 -11.46
CA LEU A 5 9.81 12.46 -11.43
C LEU A 5 9.43 11.01 -11.75
N VAL A 6 10.12 10.38 -12.72
CA VAL A 6 9.89 8.95 -13.05
C VAL A 6 10.18 8.06 -11.83
N MET A 7 11.30 8.29 -11.12
CA MET A 7 11.61 7.56 -9.89
C MET A 7 10.49 7.69 -8.85
N LYS A 8 9.95 8.91 -8.68
CA LYS A 8 8.84 9.14 -7.75
C LYS A 8 7.59 8.36 -8.13
N TYR A 9 7.25 8.29 -9.42
CA TYR A 9 6.11 7.48 -9.89
C TYR A 9 6.32 5.99 -9.68
N ILE A 10 7.55 5.50 -9.87
CA ILE A 10 7.90 4.10 -9.61
C ILE A 10 7.68 3.76 -8.15
N VAL A 11 8.31 4.52 -7.23
CA VAL A 11 8.20 4.26 -5.79
C VAL A 11 6.76 4.39 -5.32
N ALA A 12 6.08 5.49 -5.66
CA ALA A 12 4.71 5.74 -5.25
C ALA A 12 3.73 4.65 -5.74
N SER A 13 3.86 4.23 -7.00
CA SER A 13 3.01 3.16 -7.55
C SER A 13 3.30 1.81 -6.90
N THR A 14 4.56 1.53 -6.59
CA THR A 14 4.93 0.27 -5.92
C THR A 14 4.38 0.22 -4.50
N ASN A 15 4.49 1.30 -3.74
CA ASN A 15 3.94 1.38 -2.39
C ASN A 15 2.40 1.29 -2.38
N LEU A 16 1.73 1.85 -3.39
CA LEU A 16 0.26 1.79 -3.49
C LEU A 16 -0.27 0.42 -3.92
N TYR A 17 0.49 -0.35 -4.75
CA TYR A 17 -0.02 -1.57 -5.37
C TYR A 17 0.72 -2.86 -4.97
N GLY A 18 1.86 -2.76 -4.30
CA GLY A 18 2.74 -3.88 -3.95
C GLY A 18 3.51 -4.45 -5.14
N ILE A 19 2.83 -4.68 -6.27
CA ILE A 19 3.42 -5.08 -7.55
C ILE A 19 2.77 -4.27 -8.66
N VAL A 20 3.60 -3.71 -9.55
CA VAL A 20 3.09 -2.94 -10.68
C VAL A 20 3.98 -3.15 -11.93
N PRO A 21 3.40 -3.48 -13.09
CA PRO A 21 4.14 -3.56 -14.36
C PRO A 21 4.78 -2.22 -14.74
N ILE A 22 5.96 -2.27 -15.36
CA ILE A 22 6.66 -1.06 -15.85
C ILE A 22 5.75 -0.28 -16.81
N GLU A 23 5.04 -0.98 -17.71
CA GLU A 23 4.11 -0.37 -18.66
C GLU A 23 2.98 0.40 -17.95
N LYS A 24 2.49 -0.11 -16.80
CA LYS A 24 1.43 0.56 -16.04
C LYS A 24 1.92 1.84 -15.39
N VAL A 25 3.14 1.87 -14.89
CA VAL A 25 3.75 3.11 -14.37
C VAL A 25 3.92 4.15 -15.49
N VAL A 26 4.36 3.72 -16.69
CA VAL A 26 4.47 4.58 -17.88
C VAL A 26 3.10 5.13 -18.28
N GLU A 27 2.05 4.31 -18.28
CA GLU A 27 0.67 4.73 -18.55
C GLU A 27 0.23 5.81 -17.56
N ILE A 28 0.34 5.54 -16.25
CA ILE A 28 -0.07 6.48 -15.19
C ILE A 28 0.72 7.80 -15.29
N TYR A 29 2.04 7.72 -15.49
CA TYR A 29 2.86 8.90 -15.69
C TYR A 29 2.37 9.73 -16.88
N ASN A 30 2.13 9.07 -18.01
CA ASN A 30 1.70 9.70 -19.23
C ASN A 30 0.30 10.33 -19.09
N ASP A 31 -0.61 9.72 -18.38
CA ASP A 31 -1.95 10.28 -18.17
C ASP A 31 -1.92 11.56 -17.32
N GLN A 32 -0.94 11.67 -16.42
CA GLN A 32 -0.87 12.76 -15.44
C GLN A 32 0.14 13.86 -15.77
N ASN A 33 0.95 13.73 -16.82
CA ASN A 33 1.96 14.72 -17.19
C ASN A 33 1.84 15.13 -18.67
N GLU A 34 2.22 16.36 -18.97
CA GLU A 34 2.26 16.87 -20.35
C GLU A 34 3.41 16.22 -21.15
N GLU A 35 4.61 16.18 -20.55
CA GLU A 35 5.76 15.51 -21.12
C GLU A 35 5.58 14.00 -21.03
N LYS A 36 5.44 13.34 -22.19
CA LYS A 36 5.26 11.89 -22.26
C LYS A 36 6.59 11.16 -22.30
N ILE A 37 6.60 9.98 -21.73
CA ILE A 37 7.74 9.06 -21.74
C ILE A 37 7.36 7.76 -22.44
N SER A 38 8.35 7.10 -23.05
CA SER A 38 8.18 5.79 -23.67
C SER A 38 8.68 4.68 -22.74
N LEU A 39 8.15 3.47 -22.93
CA LEU A 39 8.64 2.29 -22.24
C LEU A 39 10.15 2.08 -22.42
N ASN A 40 10.66 2.24 -23.66
CA ASN A 40 12.08 2.09 -23.98
C ASN A 40 12.97 3.09 -23.22
N GLU A 41 12.51 4.33 -23.01
CA GLU A 41 13.25 5.31 -22.22
C GLU A 41 13.34 4.89 -20.76
N VAL A 42 12.26 4.39 -20.19
CA VAL A 42 12.22 3.89 -18.80
C VAL A 42 13.08 2.64 -18.67
N GLU A 43 12.95 1.66 -19.57
CA GLU A 43 13.80 0.46 -19.57
C GLU A 43 15.29 0.80 -19.66
N SER A 44 15.65 1.77 -20.51
CA SER A 44 17.04 2.24 -20.64
C SER A 44 17.54 2.90 -19.36
N PHE A 45 16.71 3.72 -18.71
CA PHE A 45 16.98 4.35 -17.43
C PHE A 45 17.22 3.31 -16.32
N LEU A 46 16.43 2.24 -16.29
CA LEU A 46 16.54 1.15 -15.32
C LEU A 46 17.78 0.25 -15.52
N GLN A 47 18.55 0.41 -16.62
CA GLN A 47 19.84 -0.31 -16.78
C GLN A 47 20.92 0.29 -15.87
N SER A 48 20.77 1.52 -15.40
CA SER A 48 21.76 2.17 -14.52
C SER A 48 21.81 1.47 -13.16
N THR A 49 23.03 1.08 -12.75
CA THR A 49 23.28 0.52 -11.41
C THR A 49 22.85 1.48 -10.30
N GLN A 50 23.14 2.78 -10.45
CA GLN A 50 22.76 3.80 -9.48
C GLN A 50 21.23 3.93 -9.32
N VAL A 51 20.48 3.73 -10.40
CA VAL A 51 19.00 3.76 -10.35
C VAL A 51 18.48 2.55 -9.59
N LYS A 52 19.04 1.37 -9.84
CA LYS A 52 18.66 0.14 -9.13
C LYS A 52 18.96 0.25 -7.64
N GLU A 53 20.17 0.69 -7.28
CA GLU A 53 20.56 0.92 -5.88
C GLU A 53 19.60 1.88 -5.16
N LYS A 54 19.21 2.99 -5.80
CA LYS A 54 18.25 3.94 -5.23
C LYS A 54 16.85 3.37 -5.07
N LEU A 55 16.40 2.50 -5.97
CA LEU A 55 15.12 1.82 -5.85
C LEU A 55 15.16 0.83 -4.67
N GLU A 56 16.24 0.05 -4.56
CA GLU A 56 16.46 -0.89 -3.46
C GLU A 56 16.58 -0.17 -2.10
N GLU A 57 17.21 1.01 -2.04
CA GLU A 57 17.22 1.87 -0.84
C GLU A 57 15.79 2.33 -0.44
N GLY A 58 14.88 2.41 -1.39
CA GLY A 58 13.46 2.70 -1.19
C GLY A 58 12.58 1.44 -1.16
N PHE A 59 13.16 0.27 -0.87
CA PHE A 59 12.46 -1.01 -0.75
C PHE A 59 11.67 -1.44 -2.00
N VAL A 60 12.11 -0.97 -3.19
CA VAL A 60 11.53 -1.31 -4.48
C VAL A 60 12.51 -2.13 -5.30
N TYR A 61 12.09 -3.29 -5.75
CA TYR A 61 12.88 -4.22 -6.54
C TYR A 61 12.35 -4.34 -7.97
N ILE A 62 13.25 -4.56 -8.94
CA ILE A 62 12.87 -4.81 -10.33
C ILE A 62 12.94 -6.33 -10.56
N GLN A 63 11.80 -6.95 -10.86
CA GLN A 63 11.69 -8.38 -11.10
C GLN A 63 10.78 -8.65 -12.30
N SER A 64 11.32 -9.29 -13.37
CA SER A 64 10.51 -9.74 -14.51
C SER A 64 9.60 -8.67 -15.13
N ASN A 65 10.14 -7.45 -15.40
CA ASN A 65 9.39 -6.30 -15.94
C ASN A 65 8.36 -5.69 -14.99
N GLU A 66 8.49 -5.93 -13.70
CA GLU A 66 7.61 -5.38 -12.67
C GLU A 66 8.42 -4.69 -11.59
N PHE A 67 7.87 -3.66 -11.00
CA PHE A 67 8.33 -3.12 -9.72
C PHE A 67 7.61 -3.86 -8.60
N VAL A 68 8.37 -4.28 -7.60
CA VAL A 68 7.91 -5.16 -6.52
C VAL A 68 8.32 -4.54 -5.19
N ALA A 69 7.40 -4.36 -4.27
CA ALA A 69 7.67 -3.94 -2.90
C ALA A 69 8.41 -5.05 -2.13
N GLU A 70 9.24 -4.68 -1.16
CA GLU A 70 10.00 -5.64 -0.35
C GLU A 70 9.11 -6.71 0.28
N ALA A 71 7.99 -6.31 0.86
CA ALA A 71 7.05 -7.22 1.51
C ALA A 71 6.49 -8.32 0.58
N THR A 72 6.56 -8.14 -0.74
CA THR A 72 6.13 -9.14 -1.74
C THR A 72 7.29 -9.65 -2.60
N SER A 73 8.54 -9.40 -2.20
CA SER A 73 9.72 -9.75 -3.02
C SER A 73 10.01 -11.26 -3.04
N GLU A 74 9.49 -12.02 -2.08
CA GLU A 74 9.58 -13.47 -2.05
C GLU A 74 8.71 -14.10 -3.14
N ILE A 75 9.20 -15.19 -3.76
CA ILE A 75 8.58 -15.76 -4.96
C ILE A 75 7.14 -16.19 -4.72
N ASP A 76 6.86 -16.85 -3.62
CA ASP A 76 5.51 -17.39 -3.33
C ASP A 76 4.51 -16.26 -3.05
N GLU A 77 4.92 -15.21 -2.35
CA GLU A 77 4.08 -14.04 -2.06
C GLU A 77 3.81 -13.24 -3.34
N LYS A 78 4.84 -13.00 -4.15
CA LYS A 78 4.71 -12.34 -5.44
C LYS A 78 3.73 -13.06 -6.37
N GLU A 79 3.89 -14.37 -6.56
CA GLU A 79 3.02 -15.14 -7.46
C GLU A 79 1.58 -15.21 -6.92
N ASN A 80 1.40 -15.24 -5.59
CA ASN A 80 0.07 -15.18 -4.98
C ASN A 80 -0.60 -13.83 -5.26
N LEU A 81 0.08 -12.71 -5.01
CA LEU A 81 -0.47 -11.38 -5.25
C LEU A 81 -0.79 -11.17 -6.74
N LYS A 82 0.09 -11.59 -7.65
CA LYS A 82 -0.16 -11.56 -9.11
C LYS A 82 -1.41 -12.34 -9.51
N ARG A 83 -1.61 -13.51 -8.93
CA ARG A 83 -2.78 -14.35 -9.20
C ARG A 83 -4.07 -13.69 -8.72
N ILE A 84 -4.03 -13.04 -7.55
CA ILE A 84 -5.18 -12.36 -6.96
C ILE A 84 -5.53 -11.09 -7.73
N THR A 85 -4.53 -10.32 -8.18
CA THR A 85 -4.72 -9.04 -8.87
C THR A 85 -5.03 -9.20 -10.36
N ALA A 86 -4.83 -10.39 -10.93
CA ALA A 86 -4.97 -10.63 -12.37
C ALA A 86 -6.31 -10.15 -12.93
N GLY A 87 -6.27 -9.22 -13.90
CA GLY A 87 -7.44 -8.68 -14.57
C GLY A 87 -8.25 -7.65 -13.78
N LYS A 88 -7.82 -7.30 -12.58
CA LYS A 88 -8.45 -6.22 -11.81
C LYS A 88 -7.97 -4.84 -12.30
N PRO A 89 -8.86 -3.84 -12.34
CA PRO A 89 -8.46 -2.48 -12.66
C PRO A 89 -7.62 -1.89 -11.53
N TYR A 90 -6.69 -1.00 -11.87
CA TYR A 90 -5.94 -0.22 -10.90
C TYR A 90 -6.76 1.01 -10.46
N TYR A 91 -6.81 1.27 -9.16
CA TYR A 91 -7.18 2.58 -8.65
C TYR A 91 -6.06 3.56 -8.98
N VAL A 92 -6.34 4.61 -9.73
CA VAL A 92 -5.35 5.64 -10.07
C VAL A 92 -5.78 6.96 -9.45
N PRO A 93 -5.20 7.37 -8.32
CA PRO A 93 -5.48 8.68 -7.71
C PRO A 93 -4.93 9.81 -8.58
N GLY A 94 -5.33 11.05 -8.28
CA GLY A 94 -4.71 12.23 -8.90
C GLY A 94 -3.22 12.31 -8.59
N LYS A 95 -2.47 13.04 -9.44
CA LYS A 95 -1.01 13.16 -9.34
C LYS A 95 -0.50 13.53 -7.94
N GLU A 96 -1.11 14.53 -7.31
CA GLU A 96 -0.69 15.02 -5.99
C GLU A 96 -0.88 13.96 -4.91
N GLU A 97 -1.98 13.22 -4.98
CA GLU A 97 -2.27 12.13 -4.06
C GLU A 97 -1.36 10.93 -4.31
N LEU A 98 -1.17 10.52 -5.57
CA LEU A 98 -0.26 9.42 -5.90
C LEU A 98 1.14 9.68 -5.36
N LEU A 99 1.67 10.87 -5.56
CA LEU A 99 3.03 11.21 -5.14
C LEU A 99 3.23 11.30 -3.61
N ARG A 100 2.17 11.25 -2.81
CA ARG A 100 2.30 11.10 -1.35
C ARG A 100 2.77 9.71 -0.96
N TYR A 101 2.44 8.69 -1.76
CA TYR A 101 2.89 7.30 -1.56
C TYR A 101 4.40 7.08 -1.83
N ILE A 102 5.18 8.14 -2.13
CA ILE A 102 6.66 8.07 -2.11
C ILE A 102 7.15 7.77 -0.69
N ASP A 103 6.43 8.27 0.31
CA ASP A 103 6.61 7.91 1.70
C ASP A 103 5.91 6.57 1.94
N GLU A 104 6.67 5.55 2.33
CA GLU A 104 6.14 4.20 2.57
C GLU A 104 5.22 4.13 3.80
N GLU A 105 5.38 5.07 4.73
CA GLU A 105 4.53 5.21 5.92
C GLU A 105 3.25 6.02 5.62
N TYR A 106 3.11 6.54 4.39
CA TYR A 106 1.93 7.32 4.06
C TYR A 106 0.71 6.43 3.81
N PHE A 107 -0.33 6.68 4.56
CA PHE A 107 -1.68 6.16 4.34
C PHE A 107 -2.68 7.31 4.27
N GLN A 108 -3.71 7.13 3.42
CA GLN A 108 -4.84 8.04 3.41
C GLN A 108 -5.57 7.94 4.76
N GLU A 109 -5.53 9.01 5.56
CA GLU A 109 -6.23 9.04 6.85
C GLU A 109 -7.75 8.99 6.63
N THR A 110 -8.43 8.12 7.37
CA THR A 110 -9.88 7.93 7.28
C THR A 110 -10.56 8.19 8.64
N PRO A 111 -11.87 8.55 8.66
CA PRO A 111 -12.62 8.68 9.90
C PRO A 111 -12.64 7.39 10.73
N GLU A 112 -12.58 6.24 10.07
CA GLU A 112 -12.56 4.91 10.68
C GLU A 112 -11.26 4.68 11.46
N GLN A 113 -10.11 5.08 10.90
CA GLN A 113 -8.82 5.05 11.59
C GLN A 113 -8.81 5.99 12.80
N LEU A 114 -9.38 7.20 12.67
CA LEU A 114 -9.50 8.15 13.79
C LEU A 114 -10.37 7.58 14.92
N LEU A 115 -11.42 6.82 14.59
CA LEU A 115 -12.24 6.14 15.59
C LEU A 115 -11.39 5.14 16.40
N VAL A 116 -10.61 4.28 15.74
CA VAL A 116 -9.74 3.30 16.43
C VAL A 116 -8.69 4.03 17.28
N LYS A 117 -8.05 5.09 16.76
CA LYS A 117 -7.13 5.93 17.53
C LYS A 117 -7.75 6.48 18.81
N ASN A 118 -8.99 6.95 18.74
CA ASN A 118 -9.69 7.47 19.91
C ASN A 118 -10.00 6.36 20.93
N MET A 119 -10.42 5.19 20.48
CA MET A 119 -10.68 4.04 21.35
C MET A 119 -9.40 3.62 22.08
N LEU A 120 -8.26 3.54 21.38
CA LEU A 120 -6.97 3.22 21.97
C LEU A 120 -6.52 4.29 22.98
N LYS A 121 -6.72 5.58 22.67
CA LYS A 121 -6.42 6.68 23.61
C LYS A 121 -7.24 6.60 24.88
N GLU A 122 -8.51 6.21 24.78
CA GLU A 122 -9.39 6.03 25.95
C GLU A 122 -8.93 4.88 26.85
N ASP A 123 -8.49 3.76 26.27
CA ASP A 123 -8.10 2.57 27.03
C ASP A 123 -6.69 2.65 27.58
N PHE A 124 -5.74 3.16 26.80
CA PHE A 124 -4.30 3.09 27.12
C PHE A 124 -3.69 4.45 27.53
N GLY A 125 -4.35 5.56 27.22
CA GLY A 125 -3.82 6.89 27.48
C GLY A 125 -2.46 7.12 26.82
N ASN A 126 -1.43 7.43 27.61
CA ASN A 126 -0.06 7.65 27.14
C ASN A 126 0.83 6.39 27.23
N GLN A 127 0.24 5.22 27.47
CA GLN A 127 1.02 3.97 27.58
C GLN A 127 1.28 3.32 26.23
N LEU A 128 0.57 3.76 25.19
CA LEU A 128 0.64 3.25 23.84
C LEU A 128 0.86 4.40 22.86
N ASP A 129 1.74 4.23 21.88
CA ASP A 129 1.83 5.12 20.74
C ASP A 129 0.71 4.75 19.75
N VAL A 130 -0.40 5.45 19.89
CA VAL A 130 -1.63 5.15 19.14
C VAL A 130 -1.48 5.43 17.65
N ASP A 131 -0.63 6.37 17.28
CA ASP A 131 -0.40 6.70 15.87
C ASP A 131 0.42 5.58 15.20
N GLU A 132 1.44 5.08 15.88
CA GLU A 132 2.25 3.93 15.44
C GLU A 132 1.39 2.66 15.32
N GLU A 133 0.61 2.31 16.35
CA GLU A 133 -0.25 1.13 16.35
C GLU A 133 -1.28 1.12 15.21
N VAL A 134 -1.93 2.26 14.93
CA VAL A 134 -2.90 2.33 13.84
C VAL A 134 -2.21 2.33 12.47
N SER A 135 -1.02 2.93 12.36
CA SER A 135 -0.24 2.87 11.12
C SER A 135 0.20 1.45 10.80
N GLU A 136 0.67 0.70 11.82
CA GLU A 136 1.03 -0.71 11.67
C GLU A 136 -0.18 -1.57 11.28
N LEU A 137 -1.34 -1.36 11.92
CA LEU A 137 -2.59 -2.04 11.53
C LEU A 137 -2.93 -1.78 10.06
N VAL A 138 -2.90 -0.52 9.61
CA VAL A 138 -3.24 -0.16 8.23
C VAL A 138 -2.26 -0.78 7.25
N TYR A 139 -0.96 -0.75 7.55
CA TYR A 139 0.06 -1.40 6.74
C TYR A 139 -0.18 -2.91 6.62
N ASN A 140 -0.37 -3.60 7.74
CA ASN A 140 -0.61 -5.04 7.76
C ASN A 140 -1.87 -5.41 6.96
N LEU A 141 -2.95 -4.64 7.10
CA LEU A 141 -4.15 -4.81 6.27
C LEU A 141 -3.87 -4.62 4.79
N GLN A 142 -3.10 -3.59 4.40
CA GLN A 142 -2.77 -3.29 3.02
C GLN A 142 -2.03 -4.45 2.33
N VAL A 143 -1.08 -5.06 3.06
CA VAL A 143 -0.20 -6.11 2.52
C VAL A 143 -0.69 -7.54 2.75
N SER A 144 -1.77 -7.72 3.50
CA SER A 144 -2.26 -9.03 4.00
C SER A 144 -2.55 -10.08 2.93
N GLY A 145 -2.68 -9.66 1.66
CA GLY A 145 -3.00 -10.58 0.57
C GLY A 145 -4.35 -11.30 0.72
N GLY A 146 -5.27 -10.72 1.50
CA GLY A 146 -6.61 -11.25 1.75
C GLY A 146 -6.77 -12.00 3.07
N ASP A 147 -5.73 -12.11 3.89
CA ASP A 147 -5.83 -12.76 5.22
C ASP A 147 -6.23 -11.78 6.33
N PHE A 148 -7.29 -11.01 6.05
CA PHE A 148 -7.84 -10.04 7.00
C PHE A 148 -8.10 -10.62 8.40
N MET A 149 -8.59 -11.87 8.48
CA MET A 149 -8.94 -12.48 9.76
C MET A 149 -7.70 -12.73 10.64
N MET A 150 -6.57 -13.02 10.03
CA MET A 150 -5.29 -13.15 10.73
C MET A 150 -4.87 -11.79 11.30
N GLU A 151 -4.86 -10.74 10.49
CA GLU A 151 -4.47 -9.38 10.92
C GLU A 151 -5.39 -8.85 12.04
N LEU A 152 -6.69 -9.04 11.91
CA LEU A 152 -7.67 -8.72 12.95
C LEU A 152 -7.35 -9.46 14.27
N SER A 153 -7.05 -10.76 14.18
CA SER A 153 -6.75 -11.57 15.36
C SER A 153 -5.43 -11.14 16.03
N LEU A 154 -4.41 -10.85 15.23
CA LEU A 154 -3.11 -10.39 15.74
C LEU A 154 -3.24 -9.05 16.45
N PHE A 155 -3.90 -8.08 15.81
CA PHE A 155 -4.12 -6.76 16.41
C PHE A 155 -4.90 -6.85 17.74
N VAL A 156 -6.05 -7.53 17.74
CA VAL A 156 -6.88 -7.68 18.95
C VAL A 156 -6.14 -8.41 20.07
N SER A 157 -5.35 -9.42 19.73
CA SER A 157 -4.54 -10.15 20.72
C SER A 157 -3.39 -9.31 21.27
N GLY A 158 -2.78 -8.47 20.43
CA GLY A 158 -1.68 -7.57 20.79
C GLY A 158 -2.06 -6.51 21.82
N LEU A 159 -3.34 -6.13 21.87
CA LEU A 159 -3.82 -5.16 22.85
C LEU A 159 -3.75 -5.66 24.31
N GLU A 160 -3.59 -6.95 24.55
CA GLU A 160 -3.53 -7.58 25.89
C GLU A 160 -4.71 -7.21 26.81
N LEU A 161 -5.85 -6.84 26.24
CA LEU A 161 -7.07 -6.52 26.97
C LEU A 161 -7.86 -7.79 27.32
N PRO A 162 -8.72 -7.73 28.38
CA PRO A 162 -9.72 -8.78 28.62
C PRO A 162 -10.59 -9.00 27.38
N ILE A 163 -10.95 -10.24 27.07
CA ILE A 163 -11.68 -10.64 25.86
C ILE A 163 -12.89 -9.74 25.56
N LYS A 164 -13.72 -9.45 26.59
CA LYS A 164 -14.91 -8.60 26.41
C LYS A 164 -14.60 -7.14 26.04
N GLU A 165 -13.42 -6.67 26.44
CA GLU A 165 -12.96 -5.31 26.14
C GLU A 165 -12.30 -5.26 24.77
N SER A 166 -11.56 -6.29 24.39
CA SER A 166 -10.94 -6.38 23.09
C SER A 166 -11.95 -6.62 21.95
N GLU A 167 -13.02 -7.40 22.18
CA GLU A 167 -14.06 -7.68 21.18
C GLU A 167 -14.73 -6.40 20.63
N ARG A 168 -14.75 -5.30 21.38
CA ARG A 168 -15.35 -4.02 20.92
C ARG A 168 -14.57 -3.36 19.79
N TYR A 169 -13.27 -3.72 19.61
CA TYR A 169 -12.45 -3.23 18.52
C TYR A 169 -12.80 -3.90 17.18
N ILE A 170 -13.34 -5.11 17.20
CA ILE A 170 -13.60 -5.88 15.98
C ILE A 170 -14.42 -5.10 14.94
N PRO A 171 -15.59 -4.51 15.29
CA PRO A 171 -16.35 -3.76 14.29
C PRO A 171 -15.59 -2.54 13.74
N ALA A 172 -14.83 -1.83 14.58
CA ALA A 172 -14.07 -0.67 14.16
C ALA A 172 -12.91 -1.04 13.22
N ILE A 173 -12.22 -2.17 13.47
CA ILE A 173 -11.15 -2.66 12.60
C ILE A 173 -11.71 -3.16 11.26
N VAL A 174 -12.89 -3.78 11.24
CA VAL A 174 -13.57 -4.16 9.99
C VAL A 174 -13.81 -2.92 9.11
N GLU A 175 -14.29 -1.84 9.69
CA GLU A 175 -14.53 -0.57 8.98
C GLU A 175 -13.19 0.05 8.50
N VAL A 176 -12.11 -0.04 9.29
CA VAL A 176 -10.77 0.37 8.83
C VAL A 176 -10.35 -0.45 7.62
N ALA A 177 -10.49 -1.78 7.66
CA ALA A 177 -10.13 -2.65 6.54
C ALA A 177 -10.95 -2.32 5.27
N ASP A 178 -12.25 -2.06 5.41
CA ASP A 178 -13.11 -1.69 4.28
C ASP A 178 -12.72 -0.37 3.62
N THR A 179 -12.03 0.51 4.35
CA THR A 179 -11.56 1.82 3.88
C THR A 179 -10.06 1.90 3.62
N THR A 180 -9.31 0.84 3.88
CA THR A 180 -7.88 0.74 3.58
C THR A 180 -7.67 0.39 2.10
N ARG A 181 -6.65 1.00 1.47
CA ARG A 181 -6.23 0.66 0.11
C ARG A 181 -5.42 -0.62 0.12
N LEU A 182 -5.94 -1.66 -0.55
CA LEU A 182 -5.39 -3.00 -0.47
C LEU A 182 -4.64 -3.38 -1.76
N TRP A 183 -3.49 -4.02 -1.61
CA TRP A 183 -2.71 -4.49 -2.76
C TRP A 183 -3.44 -5.56 -3.57
N GLU A 184 -4.16 -6.45 -2.93
CA GLU A 184 -4.93 -7.54 -3.55
C GLU A 184 -6.07 -7.08 -4.48
N ILE A 185 -6.46 -5.82 -4.37
CA ILE A 185 -7.45 -5.17 -5.23
C ILE A 185 -6.89 -3.95 -5.96
N CYS A 186 -5.57 -3.97 -6.24
CA CYS A 186 -4.87 -2.96 -7.02
C CYS A 186 -5.09 -1.53 -6.51
N GLY A 187 -4.99 -1.31 -5.20
CA GLY A 187 -5.11 0.00 -4.55
C GLY A 187 -6.53 0.51 -4.36
N HIS A 188 -7.56 -0.25 -4.72
CA HIS A 188 -8.93 0.08 -4.33
C HIS A 188 -9.17 -0.19 -2.85
N THR A 189 -10.27 0.34 -2.33
CA THR A 189 -10.84 -0.08 -1.03
C THR A 189 -12.01 -1.03 -1.27
N MET A 190 -12.30 -1.89 -0.29
CA MET A 190 -13.48 -2.76 -0.36
C MET A 190 -14.77 -1.95 -0.45
N LYS A 191 -14.84 -0.83 0.25
CA LYS A 191 -15.98 0.10 0.23
C LYS A 191 -16.25 0.69 -1.16
N GLU A 192 -15.21 1.02 -1.92
CA GLU A 192 -15.35 1.48 -3.31
C GLU A 192 -15.92 0.38 -4.22
N LEU A 193 -15.44 -0.86 -4.08
CA LEU A 193 -15.90 -1.97 -4.91
C LEU A 193 -17.34 -2.40 -4.62
N GLN A 194 -17.85 -2.19 -3.41
CA GLN A 194 -19.24 -2.49 -3.07
C GLN A 194 -20.23 -1.48 -3.68
N GLN A 195 -19.75 -0.33 -4.19
CA GLN A 195 -20.58 0.72 -4.77
C GLN A 195 -20.63 0.68 -6.32
N LEU A 196 -19.85 -0.24 -6.94
CA LEU A 196 -19.83 -0.49 -8.37
C LEU A 196 -20.85 -1.55 -8.78
#